data_505f28066224a566e50b1edc99fe9d83
#
_entry.id   505f28066224a566e50b1edc99fe9d83
#
_cell.length_a   1.000
_cell.length_b   1.000
_cell.length_c   1.000
_cell.angle_alpha   90.00
_cell.angle_beta   90.00
_cell.angle_gamma   90.00
#
_symmetry.space_group_name_H-M   'P 1'
#
loop_
_entity.id
_entity.type
_entity.pdbx_description
1 polymer ?
#
loop_
_entity_poly.entity_id
_entity_poly.type
_entity_poly.pdbx_seq_one_letter_code
_entity_poly.pdbx_strand_id
1 'polypeptide(L)'
;MYLCNRVSFLRMNKVRITAIRQTEYHDLMEQYENPIQHTCDVMEGQQWTSVDGKCPEGMCPAAWYSMREFVESLARGEGNFYDGWMKNPMSAMISCIDGFRPFSFYIEVIA
;
A
#
# COMPACT_ATOMS: atom_id res chain seq x y z
N MET A 1 -13.20 -31.95 -4.22
CA MET A 1 -12.81 -31.54 -3.14
C MET A 1 -11.77 -30.47 -3.21
N TYR A 2 -11.32 -30.05 -2.27
CA TYR A 2 -10.65 -28.81 -2.23
C TYR A 2 -9.16 -28.88 -2.16
N LEU A 3 -8.61 -29.97 -2.55
CA LEU A 3 -7.17 -30.13 -2.52
C LEU A 3 -6.47 -29.13 -3.39
N CYS A 4 -7.02 -28.84 -4.53
CA CYS A 4 -6.43 -27.86 -5.43
C CYS A 4 -6.38 -26.50 -4.76
N ASN A 5 -7.40 -26.21 -4.00
CA ASN A 5 -7.44 -24.92 -3.32
C ASN A 5 -6.35 -24.79 -2.32
N ARG A 6 -6.00 -25.87 -1.63
CA ARG A 6 -4.91 -25.81 -0.69
C ARG A 6 -3.60 -25.45 -1.35
N VAL A 7 -3.37 -26.02 -2.50
CA VAL A 7 -2.15 -25.71 -3.24
C VAL A 7 -2.12 -24.23 -3.59
N SER A 8 -3.26 -23.69 -3.99
CA SER A 8 -3.35 -22.27 -4.33
C SER A 8 -3.02 -21.39 -3.12
N PHE A 9 -3.51 -21.79 -1.94
CA PHE A 9 -3.24 -21.01 -0.75
C PHE A 9 -1.77 -20.90 -0.46
N LEU A 10 -1.01 -21.92 -0.80
CA LEU A 10 0.41 -21.96 -0.52
C LEU A 10 1.21 -21.11 -1.50
N ARG A 11 0.57 -20.55 -2.51
CA ARG A 11 1.28 -19.84 -3.57
C ARG A 11 0.81 -18.41 -3.74
N MET A 12 0.64 -17.72 -2.64
CA MET A 12 0.28 -16.33 -2.70
C MET A 12 1.47 -15.52 -3.18
N ASN A 13 1.20 -14.52 -3.99
CA ASN A 13 2.22 -13.63 -4.50
C ASN A 13 2.80 -12.77 -3.39
N LYS A 14 4.08 -12.47 -3.51
CA LYS A 14 4.70 -11.45 -2.68
C LYS A 14 4.44 -10.09 -3.31
N VAL A 15 4.18 -9.11 -2.48
CA VAL A 15 3.86 -7.76 -2.92
C VAL A 15 4.86 -6.80 -2.31
N ARG A 16 5.54 -6.03 -3.16
CA ARG A 16 6.46 -5.01 -2.68
C ARG A 16 5.73 -3.68 -2.57
N ILE A 17 5.97 -3.01 -1.47
CA ILE A 17 5.39 -1.70 -1.18
C ILE A 17 6.55 -0.71 -1.14
N THR A 18 6.47 0.32 -1.98
CA THR A 18 7.50 1.35 -2.05
C THR A 18 6.91 2.69 -1.72
N ALA A 19 7.49 3.39 -0.75
CA ALA A 19 7.10 4.76 -0.44
C ALA A 19 7.69 5.67 -1.52
N ILE A 20 6.82 6.27 -2.33
CA ILE A 20 7.26 7.06 -3.48
C ILE A 20 7.60 8.48 -3.08
N ARG A 21 6.61 9.20 -2.56
CA ARG A 21 6.85 10.58 -2.10
C ARG A 21 5.66 11.08 -1.30
N GLN A 22 5.90 12.16 -0.57
CA GLN A 22 4.90 12.83 0.22
C GLN A 22 4.58 14.19 -0.39
N THR A 23 3.30 14.53 -0.41
CA THR A 23 2.85 15.86 -0.79
C THR A 23 2.39 16.58 0.47
N GLU A 24 2.60 17.89 0.55
CA GLU A 24 2.17 18.67 1.69
C GLU A 24 1.27 19.81 1.23
N TYR A 25 0.08 19.87 1.80
CA TYR A 25 -0.89 20.93 1.48
C TYR A 25 -0.86 21.97 2.59
N HIS A 26 0.10 22.90 2.51
CA HIS A 26 0.32 23.89 3.55
C HIS A 26 -0.88 24.78 3.82
N ASP A 27 -1.63 25.11 2.77
CA ASP A 27 -2.83 25.93 2.91
C ASP A 27 -3.90 25.21 3.73
N LEU A 28 -4.07 23.90 3.52
CA LEU A 28 -5.04 23.13 4.28
C LEU A 28 -4.60 22.94 5.72
N MET A 29 -3.31 22.74 5.93
CA MET A 29 -2.78 22.62 7.29
C MET A 29 -3.00 23.92 8.08
N GLU A 30 -2.72 25.05 7.44
CA GLU A 30 -2.88 26.33 8.10
C GLU A 30 -4.33 26.61 8.46
N GLN A 31 -5.25 26.21 7.58
CA GLN A 31 -6.65 26.52 7.76
C GLN A 31 -7.36 25.56 8.73
N TYR A 32 -6.98 24.29 8.75
CA TYR A 32 -7.75 23.27 9.43
C TYR A 32 -7.03 22.48 10.50
N GLU A 33 -5.72 22.43 10.47
CA GLU A 33 -4.99 21.54 11.36
C GLU A 33 -4.42 22.28 12.55
N ASN A 34 -4.52 21.68 13.73
CA ASN A 34 -3.83 22.19 14.89
C ASN A 34 -2.34 21.90 14.74
N PRO A 35 -1.47 22.75 15.32
CA PRO A 35 -0.03 22.48 15.23
C PRO A 35 0.32 21.13 15.82
N ILE A 36 1.14 20.37 15.09
CA ILE A 36 1.63 19.08 15.55
C ILE A 36 3.13 19.04 15.35
N GLN A 37 3.82 18.31 16.21
CA GLN A 37 5.28 18.26 16.17
C GLN A 37 5.81 17.15 15.29
N HIS A 38 5.03 16.08 15.15
CA HIS A 38 5.51 14.89 14.48
C HIS A 38 4.37 14.24 13.72
N THR A 39 4.61 13.85 12.50
CA THR A 39 3.57 13.25 11.67
C THR A 39 3.83 11.79 11.41
N CYS A 40 4.90 11.45 10.69
CA CYS A 40 5.12 10.09 10.29
C CYS A 40 6.61 9.85 10.05
N ASP A 41 7.04 8.62 10.26
CA ASP A 41 8.45 8.25 10.11
C ASP A 41 8.78 7.65 8.74
N VAL A 42 7.80 7.56 7.86
CA VAL A 42 8.04 6.97 6.54
C VAL A 42 8.93 7.89 5.72
N MET A 43 9.89 7.29 5.03
CA MET A 43 10.83 8.05 4.20
C MET A 43 10.67 7.63 2.75
N GLU A 44 10.87 8.58 1.85
CA GLU A 44 10.82 8.31 0.42
C GLU A 44 11.86 7.25 0.05
N GLY A 45 11.43 6.31 -0.77
CA GLY A 45 12.29 5.21 -1.18
C GLY A 45 12.28 3.99 -0.27
N GLN A 46 11.65 4.11 0.90
CA GLN A 46 11.55 3.00 1.83
C GLN A 46 10.70 1.90 1.22
N GLN A 47 11.10 0.64 1.43
CA GLN A 47 10.40 -0.50 0.87
C GLN A 47 10.08 -1.55 1.92
N TRP A 48 8.97 -2.24 1.69
CA TRP A 48 8.55 -3.37 2.50
C TRP A 48 8.07 -4.47 1.57
N THR A 49 8.10 -5.71 2.04
CA THR A 49 7.54 -6.84 1.29
C THR A 49 6.45 -7.49 2.12
N SER A 50 5.25 -7.56 1.53
CA SER A 50 4.16 -8.29 2.14
C SER A 50 4.21 -9.73 1.67
N VAL A 51 4.18 -10.66 2.62
CA VAL A 51 4.16 -12.08 2.36
C VAL A 51 2.81 -12.62 2.81
N ASP A 52 2.17 -13.40 1.95
CA ASP A 52 0.85 -13.97 2.22
C ASP A 52 -0.21 -12.91 2.52
N GLY A 53 -0.07 -11.73 1.92
CA GLY A 53 -1.03 -10.65 2.10
C GLY A 53 -1.01 -10.00 3.47
N LYS A 54 0.03 -10.25 4.27
CA LYS A 54 0.09 -9.76 5.64
C LYS A 54 0.83 -8.44 5.73
N CYS A 55 0.54 -7.69 6.79
CA CYS A 55 1.22 -6.43 7.05
C CYS A 55 2.69 -6.67 7.30
N PRO A 56 3.58 -6.03 6.55
CA PRO A 56 5.02 -6.18 6.81
C PRO A 56 5.40 -5.59 8.15
N GLU A 57 6.42 -6.17 8.76
CA GLU A 57 6.94 -5.68 10.01
C GLU A 57 7.47 -4.25 9.84
N GLY A 58 7.16 -3.40 10.78
CA GLY A 58 7.66 -2.02 10.76
C GLY A 58 6.87 -1.06 9.90
N MET A 59 5.80 -1.50 9.27
CA MET A 59 5.00 -0.60 8.45
C MET A 59 4.04 0.22 9.31
N CYS A 60 3.86 1.48 8.94
CA CYS A 60 2.91 2.37 9.58
C CYS A 60 1.49 1.78 9.48
N PRO A 61 0.79 1.63 10.62
CA PRO A 61 -0.57 1.05 10.59
C PRO A 61 -1.55 1.83 9.73
N ALA A 62 -1.46 3.16 9.72
CA ALA A 62 -2.36 3.97 8.92
C ALA A 62 -2.14 3.73 7.43
N ALA A 63 -0.87 3.62 7.01
CA ALA A 63 -0.55 3.33 5.62
C ALA A 63 -1.05 1.93 5.25
N TRP A 64 -0.79 0.94 6.11
CA TRP A 64 -1.24 -0.41 5.84
C TRP A 64 -2.76 -0.47 5.71
N TYR A 65 -3.47 0.20 6.59
CA TYR A 65 -4.92 0.21 6.56
C TYR A 65 -5.47 0.72 5.22
N SER A 66 -4.84 1.73 4.66
CA SER A 66 -5.32 2.31 3.41
C SER A 66 -5.03 1.43 2.19
N MET A 67 -4.03 0.54 2.26
CA MET A 67 -3.64 -0.29 1.12
C MET A 67 -3.96 -1.78 1.27
N ARG A 68 -4.41 -2.20 2.44
CA ARG A 68 -4.55 -3.61 2.78
C ARG A 68 -5.34 -4.42 1.76
N GLU A 69 -6.50 -3.92 1.35
CA GLU A 69 -7.35 -4.65 0.44
C GLU A 69 -6.68 -4.87 -0.92
N PHE A 70 -5.94 -3.87 -1.37
CA PHE A 70 -5.21 -3.98 -2.64
C PHE A 70 -4.07 -4.98 -2.54
N VAL A 71 -3.34 -4.96 -1.43
CA VAL A 71 -2.24 -5.90 -1.22
C VAL A 71 -2.78 -7.33 -1.16
N GLU A 72 -3.87 -7.55 -0.44
CA GLU A 72 -4.48 -8.86 -0.32
C GLU A 72 -4.96 -9.37 -1.67
N SER A 73 -5.55 -8.49 -2.47
CA SER A 73 -6.01 -8.85 -3.80
C SER A 73 -4.85 -9.27 -4.69
N LEU A 74 -3.78 -8.47 -4.70
CA LEU A 74 -2.59 -8.80 -5.48
C LEU A 74 -1.93 -10.09 -5.01
N ALA A 75 -1.94 -10.35 -3.71
CA ALA A 75 -1.41 -11.58 -3.17
C ALA A 75 -2.15 -12.79 -3.70
N ARG A 76 -3.47 -12.67 -3.92
CA ARG A 76 -4.27 -13.74 -4.49
C ARG A 76 -4.17 -13.82 -6.01
N GLY A 77 -3.43 -12.94 -6.64
CA GLY A 77 -3.30 -12.94 -8.10
C GLY A 77 -4.39 -12.14 -8.81
N GLU A 78 -5.12 -11.31 -8.08
CA GLU A 78 -6.19 -10.48 -8.63
C GLU A 78 -5.70 -9.05 -8.75
N GLY A 79 -5.65 -8.55 -9.94
CA GLY A 79 -5.20 -7.20 -10.19
C GLY A 79 -6.13 -6.48 -11.16
N ASN A 80 -5.54 -5.67 -12.04
CA ASN A 80 -6.26 -4.89 -13.04
C ASN A 80 -7.36 -4.05 -12.39
N PHE A 81 -7.00 -3.37 -11.30
CA PHE A 81 -7.95 -2.54 -10.55
C PHE A 81 -8.56 -1.48 -11.47
N TYR A 82 -9.86 -1.28 -11.33
CA TYR A 82 -10.61 -0.28 -12.11
C TYR A 82 -10.46 -0.50 -13.63
N ASP A 83 -10.18 -1.74 -14.03
CA ASP A 83 -10.15 -2.13 -15.43
C ASP A 83 -9.26 -1.22 -16.28
N GLY A 84 -7.96 -1.32 -16.04
CA GLY A 84 -6.96 -0.60 -16.83
C GLY A 84 -6.43 0.66 -16.19
N TRP A 85 -6.56 0.79 -14.90
CA TRP A 85 -6.05 1.96 -14.18
C TRP A 85 -4.52 2.07 -14.22
N MET A 86 -3.84 0.97 -13.92
CA MET A 86 -2.38 0.99 -13.81
C MET A 86 -1.73 0.44 -15.06
N LYS A 87 -0.58 1.02 -15.44
CA LYS A 87 0.20 0.49 -16.56
C LYS A 87 0.62 -0.94 -16.31
N ASN A 88 1.03 -1.24 -15.07
CA ASN A 88 1.26 -2.61 -14.64
C ASN A 88 -0.02 -3.10 -14.00
N PRO A 89 -0.74 -4.05 -14.63
CA PRO A 89 -2.03 -4.48 -14.06
C PRO A 89 -1.92 -5.16 -12.72
N MET A 90 -0.71 -5.65 -12.35
CA MET A 90 -0.51 -6.27 -11.04
C MET A 90 0.12 -5.29 -10.06
N SER A 91 -0.40 -4.07 -10.04
CA SER A 91 0.09 -3.02 -9.17
C SER A 91 -1.02 -2.02 -8.83
N ALA A 92 -0.74 -1.13 -7.89
CA ALA A 92 -1.64 -0.03 -7.55
C ALA A 92 -0.83 1.11 -6.95
N MET A 93 -1.35 2.32 -7.06
CA MET A 93 -0.77 3.50 -6.42
C MET A 93 -1.75 3.97 -5.36
N ILE A 94 -1.38 3.85 -4.10
CA ILE A 94 -2.27 4.09 -2.98
C ILE A 94 -1.71 5.19 -2.09
N SER A 95 -2.56 6.07 -1.62
CA SER A 95 -2.19 7.12 -0.67
C SER A 95 -2.58 6.71 0.74
N CYS A 96 -1.79 7.12 1.73
CA CYS A 96 -2.22 6.97 3.11
C CYS A 96 -3.37 7.94 3.38
N ILE A 97 -3.98 7.80 4.57
CA ILE A 97 -5.21 8.53 4.89
C ILE A 97 -5.00 9.97 5.34
N ASP A 98 -3.76 10.43 5.47
CA ASP A 98 -3.49 11.80 5.91
C ASP A 98 -3.82 12.77 4.78
N GLY A 99 -4.88 13.55 4.96
CA GLY A 99 -5.32 14.50 3.94
C GLY A 99 -4.47 15.76 3.85
N PHE A 100 -3.60 16.00 4.83
CA PHE A 100 -2.72 17.17 4.83
C PHE A 100 -1.35 16.86 4.21
N ARG A 101 -0.83 15.64 4.46
CA ARG A 101 0.49 15.20 3.99
C ARG A 101 0.42 13.80 3.43
N PRO A 102 -0.38 13.58 2.38
CA PRO A 102 -0.54 12.22 1.87
C PRO A 102 0.78 11.68 1.34
N PHE A 103 1.07 10.45 1.71
CA PHE A 103 2.23 9.73 1.21
C PHE A 103 1.75 8.73 0.16
N SER A 104 2.35 8.75 -1.03
CA SER A 104 1.98 7.84 -2.10
C SER A 104 2.85 6.59 -2.03
N PHE A 105 2.19 5.43 -2.13
CA PHE A 105 2.86 4.14 -2.12
C PHE A 105 2.57 3.40 -3.41
N TYR A 106 3.61 2.86 -4.03
CA TYR A 106 3.44 1.99 -5.18
C TYR A 106 3.52 0.54 -4.69
N ILE A 107 2.47 -0.25 -4.94
CA ILE A 107 2.45 -1.65 -4.56
C ILE A 107 2.42 -2.50 -5.82
N GLU A 108 3.21 -3.57 -5.84
CA GLU A 108 3.37 -4.38 -7.04
C GLU A 108 3.72 -5.82 -6.69
N VAL A 109 3.24 -6.74 -7.50
CA VAL A 109 3.62 -8.15 -7.35
C VAL A 109 5.06 -8.32 -7.80
N ILE A 110 5.87 -9.03 -7.00
CA ILE A 110 7.27 -9.27 -7.35
C ILE A 110 7.62 -10.76 -7.45
N ALA A 111 6.81 -11.63 -6.90
CA ALA A 111 7.10 -13.07 -7.00
C ALA A 111 5.87 -13.93 -6.85
#